data_2b3ce784e5da245410d9f4f891a06b36
#
_entry.id   2b3ce784e5da245410d9f4f891a06b36
#
_cell.length_a   1.000
_cell.length_b   1.000
_cell.length_c   1.000
_cell.angle_alpha   90.00
_cell.angle_beta   90.00
_cell.angle_gamma   90.00
#
_symmetry.space_group_name_H-M   'P 1'
#
loop_
_entity.id
_entity.type
_entity.pdbx_description
1 polymer ?
#
loop_
_entity_poly.entity_id
_entity_poly.type
_entity_poly.pdbx_seq_one_letter_code
_entity_poly.pdbx_strand_id
1 'polypeptide(L)'
;MRVAVQDDYSVGTASVGNRHHHEHGHIISTVAHERAQGQIKPLVLARSDSASRIEQIMRSNLVEFTAQVERYTSPAGVLDALDEAIAEDVSLMVLGAKRFGVNLRDYDTMKVGENVFIHQSVPEGWWDDYYALSQKAYAPIMTMARHCLAPFTWTECLKMFDPVGIDRWAHELGLKYGLRDGLTCPVGARWVVVYWSRKPLSKTLSPQLRALLFMAANFAAIRLEQILGPDPRRIGNRLALTPRELSVLRLASNGHRTKRIAQLLGLGEETVRSHIKKAQLKLGVKDRLHAVAEALRHQLIP
;
A
#
# COMPACT_ATOMS: atom_id res chain seq x y z
N MET A 1 -32.91 -21.49 -25.82
CA MET A 1 -32.36 -22.80 -25.46
C MET A 1 -31.94 -22.72 -23.98
N ARG A 2 -32.83 -23.21 -23.11
CA ARG A 2 -32.64 -23.20 -21.66
C ARG A 2 -31.89 -24.48 -21.27
N VAL A 3 -30.83 -24.39 -20.50
CA VAL A 3 -30.22 -25.55 -19.83
C VAL A 3 -30.43 -25.34 -18.33
N ALA A 4 -31.13 -26.29 -17.74
CA ALA A 4 -31.39 -26.38 -16.31
C ALA A 4 -30.18 -27.00 -15.63
N VAL A 5 -29.83 -26.47 -14.47
CA VAL A 5 -28.88 -27.09 -13.53
C VAL A 5 -29.72 -27.67 -12.40
N GLN A 6 -29.57 -28.96 -12.20
CA GLN A 6 -30.21 -29.73 -11.13
C GLN A 6 -29.34 -29.71 -9.89
N ASP A 7 -29.94 -29.33 -8.76
CA ASP A 7 -29.38 -29.48 -7.42
C ASP A 7 -29.63 -30.90 -6.93
N ASP A 8 -28.60 -31.55 -6.41
CA ASP A 8 -28.74 -32.77 -5.58
C ASP A 8 -27.97 -32.58 -4.28
N TYR A 9 -28.70 -32.22 -3.23
CA TYR A 9 -28.27 -32.36 -1.85
C TYR A 9 -28.94 -33.57 -1.22
N SER A 10 -28.21 -34.63 -0.97
CA SER A 10 -28.66 -35.73 -0.12
C SER A 10 -28.11 -35.57 1.29
N VAL A 11 -29.03 -35.35 2.22
CA VAL A 11 -28.82 -35.32 3.67
C VAL A 11 -28.86 -36.75 4.19
N GLY A 12 -27.78 -37.19 4.77
CA GLY A 12 -27.71 -38.44 5.53
C GLY A 12 -27.83 -38.19 7.03
N THR A 13 -29.01 -38.50 7.59
CA THR A 13 -29.26 -38.55 9.03
C THR A 13 -28.92 -39.94 9.58
N ALA A 14 -28.15 -40.01 10.64
CA ALA A 14 -28.09 -41.20 11.50
C ALA A 14 -28.16 -40.80 12.95
N SER A 15 -29.12 -41.43 13.63
CA SER A 15 -29.63 -41.14 14.94
C SER A 15 -28.88 -41.85 16.07
N VAL A 16 -28.83 -41.17 17.19
CA VAL A 16 -29.15 -41.55 18.58
C VAL A 16 -28.52 -42.82 19.18
N GLY A 17 -27.81 -42.57 20.27
CA GLY A 17 -27.46 -43.55 21.26
C GLY A 17 -27.16 -42.90 22.62
N ASN A 18 -28.21 -42.73 23.40
CA ASN A 18 -28.19 -42.20 24.77
C ASN A 18 -27.80 -43.31 25.77
N ARG A 19 -26.84 -43.06 26.66
CA ARG A 19 -26.84 -43.71 28.00
C ARG A 19 -26.06 -42.86 29.01
N HIS A 20 -26.78 -42.49 30.03
CA HIS A 20 -26.29 -41.96 31.30
C HIS A 20 -25.31 -42.91 31.99
N HIS A 21 -24.31 -42.36 32.68
CA HIS A 21 -24.02 -42.66 34.08
C HIS A 21 -23.17 -41.55 34.73
N HIS A 22 -23.63 -41.12 35.87
CA HIS A 22 -22.92 -40.31 36.87
C HIS A 22 -21.70 -41.07 37.39
N GLU A 23 -20.58 -40.33 37.61
CA GLU A 23 -19.82 -40.49 38.87
C GLU A 23 -18.88 -39.27 39.06
N HIS A 24 -19.03 -38.70 40.27
CA HIS A 24 -18.09 -37.71 40.81
C HIS A 24 -16.78 -38.44 41.19
N GLY A 25 -15.65 -37.90 40.72
CA GLY A 25 -14.34 -38.34 41.14
C GLY A 25 -13.41 -37.16 41.31
N HIS A 26 -13.24 -36.75 42.58
CA HIS A 26 -12.13 -35.90 42.99
C HIS A 26 -10.82 -36.58 42.66
N ILE A 27 -10.01 -35.95 41.82
CA ILE A 27 -8.59 -36.28 41.69
C ILE A 27 -7.78 -35.11 42.20
N ILE A 28 -7.38 -35.24 43.46
CA ILE A 28 -6.29 -34.47 44.06
C ILE A 28 -5.01 -35.03 43.43
N SER A 29 -4.41 -34.27 42.55
CA SER A 29 -3.12 -34.60 41.96
C SER A 29 -2.01 -34.38 42.97
N THR A 30 -1.43 -35.47 43.37
CA THR A 30 -0.18 -35.54 44.15
C THR A 30 0.95 -34.93 43.31
N VAL A 31 1.47 -33.79 43.75
CA VAL A 31 2.68 -33.21 43.22
C VAL A 31 3.87 -34.05 43.64
N ALA A 32 4.34 -34.89 42.75
CA ALA A 32 5.62 -35.54 42.93
C ALA A 32 6.74 -34.52 42.80
N HIS A 33 7.46 -34.33 43.91
CA HIS A 33 8.73 -33.61 43.94
C HIS A 33 9.78 -34.41 43.18
N GLU A 34 10.10 -34.00 41.97
CA GLU A 34 11.39 -34.32 41.39
C GLU A 34 12.17 -33.03 41.16
N ARG A 35 13.11 -32.77 42.06
CA ARG A 35 14.23 -31.84 41.85
C ARG A 35 15.14 -32.43 40.78
N ALA A 36 14.99 -31.95 39.54
CA ALA A 36 16.05 -31.99 38.56
C ALA A 36 16.55 -30.58 38.37
N GLN A 37 17.74 -30.31 38.90
CA GLN A 37 18.55 -29.12 38.66
C GLN A 37 18.91 -29.03 37.18
N GLY A 38 18.84 -27.85 36.59
CA GLY A 38 19.51 -27.58 35.34
C GLY A 38 18.82 -26.63 34.40
N GLN A 39 18.95 -25.32 34.63
CA GLN A 39 19.25 -24.32 33.59
C GLN A 39 18.58 -24.43 32.21
N ILE A 40 17.29 -24.11 32.08
CA ILE A 40 16.70 -23.75 30.75
C ILE A 40 15.80 -22.48 30.79
N LYS A 41 15.74 -21.75 31.90
CA LYS A 41 14.90 -20.55 32.01
C LYS A 41 15.53 -19.17 31.63
N PRO A 42 16.84 -18.95 31.53
CA PRO A 42 17.34 -17.61 31.23
C PRO A 42 17.23 -17.21 29.74
N LEU A 43 17.26 -18.16 28.81
CA LEU A 43 17.38 -17.82 27.38
C LEU A 43 16.08 -17.31 26.75
N VAL A 44 14.93 -17.80 27.18
CA VAL A 44 13.61 -17.41 26.64
C VAL A 44 13.14 -16.07 27.24
N LEU A 45 13.38 -15.86 28.54
CA LEU A 45 13.08 -14.59 29.19
C LEU A 45 14.00 -13.47 28.69
N ALA A 46 15.30 -13.74 28.53
CA ALA A 46 16.25 -12.76 27.98
C ALA A 46 15.94 -12.39 26.52
N ARG A 47 15.36 -13.30 25.71
CA ARG A 47 14.92 -12.98 24.33
C ARG A 47 13.64 -12.16 24.30
N SER A 48 12.69 -12.37 25.20
CA SER A 48 11.47 -11.54 25.29
C SER A 48 11.81 -10.12 25.77
N ASP A 49 12.69 -9.98 26.72
CA ASP A 49 13.12 -8.69 27.25
C ASP A 49 13.92 -7.88 26.23
N SER A 50 14.79 -8.54 25.46
CA SER A 50 15.55 -7.87 24.39
C SER A 50 14.65 -7.39 23.25
N ALA A 51 13.69 -8.20 22.80
CA ALA A 51 12.74 -7.80 21.75
C ALA A 51 11.86 -6.63 22.20
N SER A 52 11.37 -6.65 23.43
CA SER A 52 10.59 -5.57 24.02
C SER A 52 11.41 -4.27 24.14
N ARG A 53 12.69 -4.38 24.50
CA ARG A 53 13.61 -3.24 24.58
C ARG A 53 13.91 -2.64 23.22
N ILE A 54 14.15 -3.47 22.20
CA ILE A 54 14.36 -3.02 20.81
C ILE A 54 13.13 -2.24 20.33
N GLU A 55 11.93 -2.80 20.52
CA GLU A 55 10.70 -2.12 20.12
C GLU A 55 10.51 -0.79 20.87
N GLN A 56 10.86 -0.72 22.14
CA GLN A 56 10.77 0.52 22.92
C GLN A 56 11.73 1.61 22.42
N ILE A 57 12.95 1.24 22.07
CA ILE A 57 13.93 2.17 21.48
C ILE A 57 13.44 2.66 20.12
N MET A 58 13.00 1.76 19.25
CA MET A 58 12.43 2.13 17.95
C MET A 58 11.25 3.08 18.06
N ARG A 59 10.37 2.89 19.05
CA ARG A 59 9.25 3.80 19.32
C ARG A 59 9.74 5.21 19.65
N SER A 60 10.76 5.34 20.49
CA SER A 60 11.35 6.63 20.83
C SER A 60 11.99 7.29 19.60
N ASN A 61 12.77 6.55 18.84
CA ASN A 61 13.48 7.03 17.66
C ASN A 61 12.50 7.48 16.55
N LEU A 62 11.42 6.73 16.32
CA LEU A 62 10.38 7.09 15.35
C LEU A 62 9.65 8.38 15.75
N VAL A 63 9.38 8.59 17.04
CA VAL A 63 8.79 9.84 17.54
C VAL A 63 9.77 10.99 17.35
N GLU A 64 11.04 10.80 17.68
CA GLU A 64 12.09 11.81 17.50
C GLU A 64 12.27 12.15 16.01
N PHE A 65 12.31 11.16 15.11
CA PHE A 65 12.33 11.38 13.68
C PHE A 65 11.22 12.32 13.23
N THR A 66 9.96 12.07 13.67
CA THR A 66 8.83 12.94 13.27
C THR A 66 8.96 14.36 13.78
N ALA A 67 9.55 14.56 14.95
CA ALA A 67 9.79 15.90 15.52
C ALA A 67 10.92 16.67 14.79
N GLN A 68 11.84 15.95 14.15
CA GLN A 68 13.02 16.52 13.52
C GLN A 68 13.01 16.48 12.00
N VAL A 69 11.99 15.92 11.38
CA VAL A 69 11.93 15.65 9.92
C VAL A 69 12.14 16.89 9.07
N GLU A 70 11.77 18.07 9.55
CA GLU A 70 11.96 19.33 8.82
C GLU A 70 13.43 19.75 8.66
N ARG A 71 14.34 19.19 9.45
CA ARG A 71 15.80 19.45 9.34
C ARG A 71 16.42 18.86 8.08
N TYR A 72 15.83 17.82 7.52
CA TYR A 72 16.38 17.14 6.35
C TYR A 72 15.97 17.87 5.09
N THR A 73 16.95 18.22 4.25
CA THR A 73 16.78 19.07 3.06
C THR A 73 16.85 18.32 1.75
N SER A 74 17.15 17.01 1.78
CA SER A 74 17.21 16.16 0.61
C SER A 74 16.37 14.89 0.78
N PRO A 75 15.84 14.33 -0.31
CA PRO A 75 15.10 13.06 -0.25
C PRO A 75 15.91 11.92 0.37
N ALA A 76 17.20 11.80 0.03
CA ALA A 76 18.09 10.81 0.62
C ALA A 76 18.17 10.99 2.14
N GLY A 77 18.45 12.20 2.62
CA GLY A 77 18.55 12.46 4.06
C GLY A 77 17.27 12.18 4.84
N VAL A 78 16.07 12.33 4.23
CA VAL A 78 14.81 11.93 4.86
C VAL A 78 14.73 10.41 4.99
N LEU A 79 15.13 9.66 3.96
CA LEU A 79 15.10 8.20 3.98
C LEU A 79 16.17 7.61 4.90
N ASP A 80 17.38 8.17 4.90
CA ASP A 80 18.48 7.77 5.77
C ASP A 80 18.08 7.93 7.25
N ALA A 81 17.53 9.09 7.61
CA ALA A 81 17.06 9.33 8.97
C ALA A 81 15.89 8.43 9.39
N LEU A 82 15.00 8.09 8.45
CA LEU A 82 13.92 7.14 8.72
C LEU A 82 14.46 5.73 8.92
N ASP A 83 15.49 5.33 8.16
CA ASP A 83 16.15 4.03 8.30
C ASP A 83 16.92 3.93 9.62
N GLU A 84 17.64 5.00 9.99
CA GLU A 84 18.30 5.10 11.29
C GLU A 84 17.33 4.96 12.47
N ALA A 85 16.12 5.53 12.36
CA ALA A 85 15.10 5.43 13.40
C ALA A 85 14.61 3.99 13.65
N ILE A 86 14.76 3.10 12.68
CA ILE A 86 14.35 1.69 12.77
C ILE A 86 15.54 0.71 12.85
N ALA A 87 16.76 1.19 12.82
CA ALA A 87 17.98 0.38 12.71
C ALA A 87 18.19 -0.63 13.85
N GLU A 88 17.54 -0.45 14.99
CA GLU A 88 17.58 -1.39 16.13
C GLU A 88 17.00 -2.77 15.75
N ASP A 89 16.05 -2.85 14.80
CA ASP A 89 15.65 -4.12 14.20
C ASP A 89 16.36 -4.33 12.86
N VAL A 90 17.50 -4.98 12.88
CA VAL A 90 18.32 -5.31 11.69
C VAL A 90 17.57 -6.11 10.60
N SER A 91 16.36 -6.57 10.88
CA SER A 91 15.54 -7.25 9.89
C SER A 91 14.58 -6.32 9.16
N LEU A 92 14.36 -5.11 9.67
CA LEU A 92 13.47 -4.10 9.10
C LEU A 92 14.32 -2.95 8.53
N MET A 93 14.00 -2.51 7.33
CA MET A 93 14.73 -1.45 6.62
C MET A 93 13.78 -0.61 5.79
N VAL A 94 14.17 0.61 5.47
CA VAL A 94 13.46 1.44 4.50
C VAL A 94 13.77 0.94 3.09
N LEU A 95 12.75 0.57 2.32
CA LEU A 95 12.91 0.31 0.89
C LEU A 95 13.03 1.64 0.14
N GLY A 96 12.13 2.56 0.44
CA GLY A 96 12.09 3.86 -0.21
C GLY A 96 10.71 4.49 -0.20
N ALA A 97 10.60 5.56 -0.97
CA ALA A 97 9.37 6.31 -1.16
C ALA A 97 9.07 6.49 -2.65
N LYS A 98 7.79 6.45 -3.01
CA LYS A 98 7.33 6.72 -4.36
C LYS A 98 6.20 7.73 -4.34
N ARG A 99 6.35 8.76 -5.19
CA ARG A 99 5.27 9.69 -5.53
C ARG A 99 4.44 9.08 -6.64
N PHE A 100 3.15 8.88 -6.42
CA PHE A 100 2.28 8.41 -7.47
C PHE A 100 2.13 9.50 -8.54
N GLY A 101 2.55 9.17 -9.74
CA GLY A 101 2.31 9.98 -10.92
C GLY A 101 0.82 10.05 -11.23
N VAL A 102 0.47 11.06 -11.99
CA VAL A 102 -0.90 11.33 -12.39
C VAL A 102 -1.36 10.36 -13.48
N ASN A 103 -0.43 9.75 -14.22
CA ASN A 103 -0.70 8.82 -15.32
C ASN A 103 -0.27 7.38 -14.96
N LEU A 104 -1.06 6.39 -15.43
CA LEU A 104 -0.61 4.99 -15.45
C LEU A 104 0.62 4.81 -16.34
N ARG A 105 0.81 5.66 -17.38
CA ARG A 105 2.02 5.71 -18.21
C ARG A 105 3.25 6.21 -17.45
N ASP A 106 3.09 6.87 -16.32
CA ASP A 106 4.22 7.22 -15.44
C ASP A 106 4.86 5.99 -14.78
N TYR A 107 4.26 4.79 -14.94
CA TYR A 107 4.96 3.53 -14.72
C TYR A 107 6.10 3.33 -15.72
N ASP A 108 5.94 3.80 -16.96
CA ASP A 108 6.99 3.72 -18.00
C ASP A 108 8.12 4.73 -17.75
N THR A 109 7.92 5.73 -16.89
CA THR A 109 8.87 6.80 -16.59
C THR A 109 9.24 6.87 -15.10
N MET A 110 9.26 5.72 -14.42
CA MET A 110 9.70 5.64 -13.01
C MET A 110 11.21 5.87 -12.91
N LYS A 111 11.62 7.12 -13.14
CA LYS A 111 13.01 7.50 -12.96
C LYS A 111 13.29 7.65 -11.47
N VAL A 112 14.28 6.91 -11.00
CA VAL A 112 14.86 7.10 -9.67
C VAL A 112 15.37 8.54 -9.59
N GLY A 113 15.06 9.22 -8.49
CA GLY A 113 15.41 10.62 -8.25
C GLY A 113 14.37 11.65 -8.63
N GLU A 114 13.35 11.30 -9.46
CA GLU A 114 12.25 12.22 -9.80
C GLU A 114 10.99 11.97 -8.97
N ASN A 115 10.49 10.74 -9.00
CA ASN A 115 9.27 10.33 -8.30
C ASN A 115 9.45 9.03 -7.50
N VAL A 116 10.61 8.41 -7.60
CA VAL A 116 11.00 7.18 -6.90
C VAL A 116 12.33 7.42 -6.21
N PHE A 117 12.35 7.21 -4.93
CA PHE A 117 13.52 7.37 -4.07
C PHE A 117 13.76 6.03 -3.39
N ILE A 118 14.84 5.37 -3.75
CA ILE A 118 15.25 4.07 -3.21
C ILE A 118 16.33 4.33 -2.17
N HIS A 119 16.17 3.74 -0.99
CA HIS A 119 17.17 3.83 0.05
C HIS A 119 18.43 3.03 -0.32
N GLN A 120 19.58 3.52 0.08
CA GLN A 120 20.87 2.92 -0.23
C GLN A 120 21.10 1.50 0.33
N SER A 121 20.32 1.11 1.35
CA SER A 121 20.36 -0.25 1.92
C SER A 121 19.73 -1.32 1.02
N VAL A 122 19.02 -0.90 -0.03
CA VAL A 122 18.39 -1.83 -0.98
C VAL A 122 19.49 -2.51 -1.81
N PRO A 123 19.48 -3.84 -1.94
CA PRO A 123 20.50 -4.56 -2.69
C PRO A 123 20.61 -4.09 -4.14
N GLU A 124 21.83 -4.02 -4.63
CA GLU A 124 22.13 -3.66 -6.02
C GLU A 124 21.37 -4.58 -7.01
N GLY A 125 20.85 -4.00 -8.08
CA GLY A 125 20.08 -4.70 -9.11
C GLY A 125 18.62 -4.99 -8.75
N TRP A 126 18.21 -4.81 -7.49
CA TRP A 126 16.81 -5.06 -7.10
C TRP A 126 15.82 -4.18 -7.86
N TRP A 127 16.15 -2.90 -8.02
CA TRP A 127 15.28 -1.95 -8.69
C TRP A 127 15.09 -2.28 -10.17
N ASP A 128 16.16 -2.66 -10.86
CA ASP A 128 16.12 -2.99 -12.27
C ASP A 128 15.28 -4.24 -12.54
N ASP A 129 15.47 -5.27 -11.70
CA ASP A 129 14.66 -6.48 -11.78
C ASP A 129 13.18 -6.21 -11.45
N TYR A 130 12.91 -5.43 -10.40
CA TYR A 130 11.55 -5.02 -10.04
C TYR A 130 10.89 -4.22 -11.17
N TYR A 131 11.62 -3.25 -11.75
CA TYR A 131 11.13 -2.44 -12.85
C TYR A 131 10.81 -3.31 -14.07
N ALA A 132 11.72 -4.16 -14.48
CA ALA A 132 11.55 -5.06 -15.61
C ALA A 132 10.33 -5.98 -15.47
N LEU A 133 10.09 -6.49 -14.24
CA LEU A 133 8.95 -7.35 -13.95
C LEU A 133 7.64 -6.55 -13.86
N SER A 134 7.66 -5.37 -13.28
CA SER A 134 6.48 -4.51 -13.13
C SER A 134 5.88 -4.06 -14.45
N GLN A 135 6.67 -4.04 -15.53
CA GLN A 135 6.21 -3.74 -16.88
C GLN A 135 5.39 -4.88 -17.50
N LYS A 136 5.59 -6.11 -17.04
CA LYS A 136 5.01 -7.33 -17.63
C LYS A 136 3.86 -7.90 -16.79
N ALA A 137 3.78 -7.54 -15.54
CA ALA A 137 2.87 -8.15 -14.60
C ALA A 137 2.06 -7.11 -13.82
N TYR A 138 0.88 -7.50 -13.37
CA TYR A 138 0.06 -6.72 -12.46
C TYR A 138 0.76 -6.57 -11.11
N ALA A 139 0.79 -5.36 -10.56
CA ALA A 139 1.42 -5.05 -9.29
C ALA A 139 0.34 -4.85 -8.19
N PRO A 140 -0.13 -5.89 -7.51
CA PRO A 140 -1.23 -5.81 -6.55
C PRO A 140 -0.91 -4.86 -5.40
N ILE A 141 0.34 -4.84 -4.90
CA ILE A 141 0.79 -3.97 -3.81
C ILE A 141 0.63 -2.49 -4.18
N MET A 142 1.07 -2.09 -5.37
CA MET A 142 0.95 -0.69 -5.83
C MET A 142 -0.50 -0.32 -6.13
N THR A 143 -1.29 -1.26 -6.63
CA THR A 143 -2.73 -1.04 -6.84
C THR A 143 -3.44 -0.84 -5.52
N MET A 144 -3.20 -1.73 -4.53
CA MET A 144 -3.77 -1.58 -3.20
C MET A 144 -3.33 -0.26 -2.54
N ALA A 145 -2.07 0.14 -2.67
CA ALA A 145 -1.57 1.39 -2.11
C ALA A 145 -2.26 2.65 -2.65
N ARG A 146 -2.86 2.60 -3.84
CA ARG A 146 -3.64 3.71 -4.40
C ARG A 146 -5.05 3.82 -3.83
N HIS A 147 -5.60 2.74 -3.29
CA HIS A 147 -7.00 2.65 -2.87
C HIS A 147 -7.17 2.47 -1.36
N CYS A 148 -6.09 2.10 -0.64
CA CYS A 148 -6.11 1.96 0.81
C CYS A 148 -5.59 3.24 1.50
N LEU A 149 -6.15 3.51 2.69
CA LEU A 149 -5.68 4.59 3.57
C LEU A 149 -4.86 4.04 4.74
N ALA A 150 -5.03 2.77 5.07
CA ALA A 150 -4.31 2.12 6.15
C ALA A 150 -3.04 1.43 5.64
N PRO A 151 -1.99 1.32 6.46
CA PRO A 151 -0.81 0.55 6.13
C PRO A 151 -1.16 -0.95 6.06
N PHE A 152 -0.53 -1.67 5.15
CA PHE A 152 -0.74 -3.10 4.96
C PHE A 152 0.57 -3.83 4.67
N THR A 153 0.66 -5.08 5.10
CA THR A 153 1.81 -5.93 4.75
C THR A 153 1.62 -6.55 3.36
N TRP A 154 2.72 -6.92 2.73
CA TRP A 154 2.66 -7.60 1.44
C TRP A 154 1.94 -8.96 1.58
N THR A 155 2.17 -9.66 2.68
CA THR A 155 1.45 -10.90 2.99
C THR A 155 -0.07 -10.68 3.08
N GLU A 156 -0.55 -9.58 3.69
CA GLU A 156 -1.99 -9.23 3.74
C GLU A 156 -2.54 -8.93 2.34
N CYS A 157 -1.81 -8.13 1.56
CA CYS A 157 -2.19 -7.78 0.20
C CYS A 157 -2.28 -9.03 -0.70
N LEU A 158 -1.26 -9.88 -0.70
CA LEU A 158 -1.23 -11.07 -1.54
C LEU A 158 -2.34 -12.05 -1.17
N LYS A 159 -2.65 -12.23 0.11
CA LYS A 159 -3.79 -13.05 0.54
C LYS A 159 -5.13 -12.54 0.01
N MET A 160 -5.28 -11.25 -0.15
CA MET A 160 -6.53 -10.63 -0.63
C MET A 160 -6.67 -10.67 -2.15
N PHE A 161 -5.60 -10.37 -2.89
CA PHE A 161 -5.64 -10.17 -4.34
C PHE A 161 -5.11 -11.35 -5.15
N ASP A 162 -4.33 -12.22 -4.53
CA ASP A 162 -3.76 -13.40 -5.19
C ASP A 162 -3.84 -14.65 -4.28
N PRO A 163 -5.05 -15.07 -3.86
CA PRO A 163 -5.21 -16.27 -3.03
C PRO A 163 -4.74 -17.55 -3.72
N VAL A 164 -4.62 -17.55 -5.04
CA VAL A 164 -4.20 -18.70 -5.85
C VAL A 164 -2.70 -18.70 -6.15
N GLY A 165 -1.99 -17.61 -5.82
CA GLY A 165 -0.54 -17.50 -6.02
C GLY A 165 -0.12 -17.34 -7.47
N ILE A 166 -0.93 -16.64 -8.28
CA ILE A 166 -0.64 -16.39 -9.70
C ILE A 166 0.53 -15.41 -9.84
N ASP A 167 0.58 -14.38 -8.99
CA ASP A 167 1.64 -13.37 -9.02
C ASP A 167 2.84 -13.74 -8.14
N ARG A 168 3.37 -14.94 -8.35
CA ARG A 168 4.56 -15.42 -7.61
C ARG A 168 5.81 -14.58 -7.83
N TRP A 169 5.87 -13.82 -8.92
CA TRP A 169 7.04 -13.06 -9.30
C TRP A 169 7.51 -12.07 -8.22
N ALA A 170 6.57 -11.38 -7.54
CA ALA A 170 6.92 -10.45 -6.47
C ALA A 170 7.53 -11.18 -5.26
N HIS A 171 7.01 -12.38 -4.97
CA HIS A 171 7.55 -13.23 -3.91
C HIS A 171 8.91 -13.80 -4.29
N GLU A 172 9.07 -14.31 -5.50
CA GLU A 172 10.33 -14.86 -6.02
C GLU A 172 11.42 -13.79 -6.08
N LEU A 173 11.07 -12.59 -6.55
CA LEU A 173 11.97 -11.44 -6.52
C LEU A 173 12.38 -11.10 -5.09
N GLY A 174 11.43 -11.07 -4.16
CA GLY A 174 11.71 -10.86 -2.75
C GLY A 174 12.69 -11.88 -2.21
N LEU A 175 12.48 -13.17 -2.48
CA LEU A 175 13.36 -14.24 -2.05
C LEU A 175 14.77 -14.11 -2.64
N LYS A 176 14.90 -13.73 -3.91
CA LYS A 176 16.19 -13.51 -4.58
C LYS A 176 17.06 -12.51 -3.82
N TYR A 177 16.44 -11.47 -3.26
CA TYR A 177 17.12 -10.40 -2.53
C TYR A 177 17.02 -10.50 -1.01
N GLY A 178 16.58 -11.64 -0.48
CA GLY A 178 16.46 -11.88 0.96
C GLY A 178 15.28 -11.20 1.64
N LEU A 179 14.31 -10.71 0.86
CA LEU A 179 13.07 -10.10 1.33
C LEU A 179 12.03 -11.17 1.65
N ARG A 180 11.40 -11.09 2.80
CA ARG A 180 10.34 -12.02 3.21
C ARG A 180 8.97 -11.38 3.29
N ASP A 181 8.92 -10.09 3.58
CA ASP A 181 7.69 -9.32 3.71
C ASP A 181 8.00 -7.82 3.58
N GLY A 182 6.99 -7.00 3.52
CA GLY A 182 7.12 -5.55 3.55
C GLY A 182 5.89 -4.90 4.14
N LEU A 183 6.06 -3.70 4.70
CA LEU A 183 4.97 -2.83 5.13
C LEU A 183 4.86 -1.68 4.14
N THR A 184 3.71 -1.59 3.48
CA THR A 184 3.38 -0.50 2.57
C THR A 184 2.52 0.51 3.30
N CYS A 185 2.95 1.77 3.31
CA CYS A 185 2.30 2.89 3.96
C CYS A 185 1.79 3.88 2.91
N PRO A 186 0.51 3.83 2.51
CA PRO A 186 -0.08 4.82 1.61
C PRO A 186 -0.22 6.17 2.31
N VAL A 187 0.13 7.26 1.64
CA VAL A 187 0.03 8.61 2.19
C VAL A 187 -0.78 9.49 1.24
N GLY A 188 -2.04 9.75 1.59
CA GLY A 188 -2.93 10.66 0.91
C GLY A 188 -3.16 10.38 -0.57
N ALA A 189 -3.15 9.13 -1.01
CA ALA A 189 -3.25 8.69 -2.41
C ALA A 189 -2.20 9.33 -3.35
N ARG A 190 -1.19 10.00 -2.78
CA ARG A 190 -0.14 10.72 -3.51
C ARG A 190 1.23 10.10 -3.34
N TRP A 191 1.50 9.54 -2.18
CA TRP A 191 2.75 8.93 -1.82
C TRP A 191 2.56 7.51 -1.31
N VAL A 192 3.58 6.73 -1.41
CA VAL A 192 3.77 5.50 -0.69
C VAL A 192 5.18 5.47 -0.12
N VAL A 193 5.29 5.12 1.15
CA VAL A 193 6.56 4.79 1.80
C VAL A 193 6.53 3.32 2.11
N VAL A 194 7.61 2.62 1.82
CA VAL A 194 7.69 1.17 1.95
C VAL A 194 8.86 0.79 2.83
N TYR A 195 8.56 0.00 3.84
CA TYR A 195 9.54 -0.75 4.61
C TYR A 195 9.57 -2.18 4.11
N TRP A 196 10.72 -2.79 4.14
CA TRP A 196 10.90 -4.19 3.82
C TRP A 196 11.45 -4.96 5.01
N SER A 197 11.23 -6.27 5.04
CA SER A 197 11.67 -7.10 6.13
C SER A 197 12.26 -8.42 5.63
N ARG A 198 13.33 -8.83 6.28
CA ARG A 198 13.91 -10.18 6.12
C ARG A 198 13.15 -11.25 6.89
N LYS A 199 12.13 -10.86 7.66
CA LYS A 199 11.25 -11.74 8.43
C LYS A 199 9.78 -11.48 8.09
N PRO A 200 8.89 -12.49 8.23
CA PRO A 200 7.46 -12.27 8.09
C PRO A 200 6.94 -11.28 9.13
N LEU A 201 6.38 -10.16 8.70
CA LEU A 201 5.90 -9.07 9.57
C LEU A 201 4.68 -9.47 10.40
N SER A 202 3.88 -10.41 9.93
CA SER A 202 2.73 -10.94 10.68
C SER A 202 3.07 -11.53 12.06
N LYS A 203 4.35 -11.86 12.30
CA LYS A 203 4.85 -12.43 13.55
C LYS A 203 5.68 -11.44 14.39
N THR A 204 6.15 -10.36 13.80
CA THR A 204 7.14 -9.47 14.41
C THR A 204 6.63 -8.03 14.58
N LEU A 205 5.58 -7.65 13.84
CA LEU A 205 5.06 -6.29 13.84
C LEU A 205 3.89 -6.16 14.81
N SER A 206 4.12 -5.49 15.95
CA SER A 206 3.04 -5.16 16.89
C SER A 206 2.10 -4.09 16.26
N PRO A 207 0.80 -4.03 16.67
CA PRO A 207 -0.11 -2.99 16.21
C PRO A 207 0.41 -1.57 16.52
N GLN A 208 1.08 -1.39 17.65
CA GLN A 208 1.65 -0.12 18.07
C GLN A 208 2.82 0.30 17.17
N LEU A 209 3.75 -0.62 16.91
CA LEU A 209 4.88 -0.35 16.01
C LEU A 209 4.40 -0.08 14.58
N ARG A 210 3.40 -0.83 14.10
CA ARG A 210 2.76 -0.58 12.79
C ARG A 210 2.19 0.84 12.70
N ALA A 211 1.52 1.32 13.74
CA ALA A 211 0.99 2.68 13.80
C ALA A 211 2.10 3.74 13.78
N LEU A 212 3.19 3.54 14.51
CA LEU A 212 4.34 4.45 14.54
C LEU A 212 5.09 4.48 13.22
N LEU A 213 5.32 3.34 12.58
CA LEU A 213 5.90 3.28 11.23
C LEU A 213 5.03 4.01 10.21
N PHE A 214 3.71 3.86 10.31
CA PHE A 214 2.79 4.59 9.44
C PHE A 214 2.82 6.10 9.71
N MET A 215 2.87 6.52 10.97
CA MET A 215 3.04 7.92 11.34
C MET A 215 4.34 8.50 10.75
N ALA A 216 5.46 7.83 10.96
CA ALA A 216 6.75 8.25 10.43
C ALA A 216 6.76 8.32 8.90
N ALA A 217 6.14 7.34 8.22
CA ALA A 217 5.95 7.36 6.78
C ALA A 217 5.17 8.59 6.28
N ASN A 218 4.13 9.01 7.02
CA ASN A 218 3.37 10.23 6.69
C ASN A 218 4.26 11.48 6.80
N PHE A 219 5.02 11.63 7.88
CA PHE A 219 5.93 12.76 8.05
C PHE A 219 7.03 12.77 7.00
N ALA A 220 7.60 11.61 6.68
CA ALA A 220 8.58 11.48 5.60
C ALA A 220 8.00 11.91 4.24
N ALA A 221 6.81 11.42 3.89
CA ALA A 221 6.16 11.77 2.62
C ALA A 221 5.79 13.27 2.54
N ILE A 222 5.32 13.87 3.63
CA ILE A 222 5.05 15.31 3.72
C ILE A 222 6.36 16.08 3.48
N ARG A 223 7.44 15.68 4.12
CA ARG A 223 8.74 16.34 3.95
C ARG A 223 9.27 16.21 2.53
N LEU A 224 9.16 15.02 1.94
CA LEU A 224 9.52 14.80 0.53
C LEU A 224 8.71 15.71 -0.41
N GLU A 225 7.40 15.86 -0.17
CA GLU A 225 6.55 16.77 -0.95
C GLU A 225 7.00 18.24 -0.81
N GLN A 226 7.42 18.67 0.38
CA GLN A 226 7.94 20.01 0.61
C GLN A 226 9.26 20.26 -0.11
N ILE A 227 10.20 19.28 -0.06
CA ILE A 227 11.50 19.36 -0.71
C ILE A 227 11.36 19.44 -2.24
N LEU A 228 10.52 18.56 -2.81
CA LEU A 228 10.33 18.47 -4.25
C LEU A 228 9.42 19.55 -4.82
N GLY A 229 8.65 20.19 -3.97
CA GLY A 229 7.57 21.08 -4.36
C GLY A 229 6.36 20.34 -4.97
N PRO A 230 5.30 21.07 -5.25
CA PRO A 230 4.11 20.51 -5.89
C PRO A 230 4.46 20.01 -7.30
N ASP A 231 3.91 18.85 -7.69
CA ASP A 231 4.10 18.30 -9.04
C ASP A 231 3.61 19.31 -10.10
N PRO A 232 4.52 19.90 -10.93
CA PRO A 232 4.15 20.91 -11.92
C PRO A 232 3.06 20.41 -12.89
N ARG A 233 3.03 19.10 -13.15
CA ARG A 233 2.04 18.48 -14.04
C ARG A 233 0.63 18.53 -13.43
N ARG A 234 0.50 18.43 -12.12
CA ARG A 234 -0.79 18.57 -11.42
C ARG A 234 -1.30 20.01 -11.40
N ILE A 235 -0.39 20.98 -11.22
CA ILE A 235 -0.75 22.40 -11.17
C ILE A 235 -1.04 22.90 -12.58
N GLY A 236 -0.20 22.62 -13.55
CA GLY A 236 -0.37 23.06 -14.95
C GLY A 236 -1.71 22.62 -15.54
N ASN A 237 -2.10 21.36 -15.33
CA ASN A 237 -3.37 20.84 -15.85
C ASN A 237 -4.60 21.37 -15.09
N ARG A 238 -4.50 21.60 -13.76
CA ARG A 238 -5.61 22.21 -13.00
C ARG A 238 -5.87 23.67 -13.41
N LEU A 239 -4.82 24.42 -13.68
CA LEU A 239 -4.93 25.82 -14.11
C LEU A 239 -5.30 25.97 -15.58
N ALA A 240 -5.12 24.91 -16.38
CA ALA A 240 -5.42 24.94 -17.81
C ALA A 240 -6.90 24.84 -18.15
N LEU A 241 -7.68 24.05 -17.37
CA LEU A 241 -9.11 23.84 -17.63
C LEU A 241 -9.98 24.90 -16.94
N THR A 242 -10.91 25.46 -17.67
CA THR A 242 -11.92 26.38 -17.12
C THR A 242 -12.99 25.64 -16.32
N PRO A 243 -13.70 26.29 -15.41
CA PRO A 243 -14.82 25.68 -14.69
C PRO A 243 -15.89 25.05 -15.59
N ARG A 244 -16.11 25.65 -16.78
CA ARG A 244 -17.07 25.11 -17.78
C ARG A 244 -16.54 23.86 -18.45
N GLU A 245 -15.27 23.79 -18.80
CA GLU A 245 -14.63 22.59 -19.35
C GLU A 245 -14.64 21.45 -18.33
N LEU A 246 -14.36 21.74 -17.06
CA LEU A 246 -14.46 20.76 -15.97
C LEU A 246 -15.90 20.25 -15.79
N SER A 247 -16.91 21.13 -15.80
CA SER A 247 -18.32 20.75 -15.70
C SER A 247 -18.74 19.83 -16.84
N VAL A 248 -18.32 20.15 -18.07
CA VAL A 248 -18.60 19.33 -19.25
C VAL A 248 -17.94 17.97 -19.16
N LEU A 249 -16.65 17.90 -18.76
CA LEU A 249 -15.94 16.64 -18.59
C LEU A 249 -16.54 15.78 -17.47
N ARG A 250 -16.97 16.38 -16.35
CA ARG A 250 -17.65 15.68 -15.26
C ARG A 250 -18.97 15.06 -15.69
N LEU A 251 -19.78 15.78 -16.47
CA LEU A 251 -21.02 15.22 -17.00
C LEU A 251 -20.75 14.15 -18.07
N ALA A 252 -19.65 14.31 -18.81
CA ALA A 252 -19.21 13.30 -19.77
C ALA A 252 -18.74 12.01 -19.09
N SER A 253 -18.04 12.10 -17.93
CA SER A 253 -17.61 10.93 -17.14
C SER A 253 -18.80 10.16 -16.57
N ASN A 254 -19.91 10.84 -16.28
CA ASN A 254 -21.19 10.23 -15.88
C ASN A 254 -21.96 9.59 -17.04
N GLY A 255 -21.37 9.47 -18.23
CA GLY A 255 -21.99 8.84 -19.41
C GLY A 255 -22.96 9.73 -20.19
N HIS A 256 -23.13 11.01 -19.83
CA HIS A 256 -24.07 11.88 -20.53
C HIS A 256 -23.62 12.21 -21.96
N ARG A 257 -24.54 12.10 -22.93
CA ARG A 257 -24.31 12.53 -24.32
C ARG A 257 -24.36 14.06 -24.42
N THR A 258 -23.75 14.62 -25.48
CA THR A 258 -23.63 16.06 -25.71
C THR A 258 -24.96 16.80 -25.54
N LYS A 259 -26.06 16.29 -26.14
CA LYS A 259 -27.42 16.85 -26.02
C LYS A 259 -27.87 16.96 -24.54
N ARG A 260 -27.62 15.91 -23.74
CA ARG A 260 -28.01 15.92 -22.32
C ARG A 260 -27.15 16.87 -21.50
N ILE A 261 -25.84 16.96 -21.80
CA ILE A 261 -24.94 17.92 -21.19
C ILE A 261 -25.38 19.35 -21.47
N ALA A 262 -25.75 19.62 -22.73
CA ALA A 262 -26.26 20.93 -23.18
C ALA A 262 -27.52 21.33 -22.36
N GLN A 263 -28.47 20.43 -22.23
CA GLN A 263 -29.66 20.66 -21.40
C GLN A 263 -29.34 20.93 -19.93
N LEU A 264 -28.46 20.11 -19.32
CA LEU A 264 -28.08 20.23 -17.90
C LEU A 264 -27.33 21.52 -17.58
N LEU A 265 -26.54 22.04 -18.53
CA LEU A 265 -25.77 23.25 -18.36
C LEU A 265 -26.39 24.53 -18.91
N GLY A 266 -27.58 24.43 -19.54
CA GLY A 266 -28.23 25.55 -20.22
C GLY A 266 -27.41 26.07 -21.41
N LEU A 267 -26.75 25.19 -22.18
CA LEU A 267 -25.89 25.53 -23.31
C LEU A 267 -26.43 24.93 -24.63
N GLY A 268 -25.94 25.47 -25.75
CA GLY A 268 -26.10 24.82 -27.05
C GLY A 268 -25.19 23.58 -27.18
N GLU A 269 -25.59 22.59 -27.97
CA GLU A 269 -24.78 21.38 -28.19
C GLU A 269 -23.42 21.71 -28.80
N GLU A 270 -23.36 22.69 -29.70
CA GLU A 270 -22.12 23.12 -30.33
C GLU A 270 -21.16 23.78 -29.31
N THR A 271 -21.69 24.51 -28.35
CA THR A 271 -20.91 25.08 -27.24
C THR A 271 -20.33 23.97 -26.38
N VAL A 272 -21.09 22.91 -26.11
CA VAL A 272 -20.57 21.74 -25.38
C VAL A 272 -19.44 21.06 -26.16
N ARG A 273 -19.62 20.86 -27.49
CA ARG A 273 -18.56 20.31 -28.36
C ARG A 273 -17.29 21.18 -28.34
N SER A 274 -17.46 22.48 -28.39
CA SER A 274 -16.37 23.45 -28.30
C SER A 274 -15.61 23.33 -26.97
N HIS A 275 -16.33 23.23 -25.84
CA HIS A 275 -15.69 23.01 -24.53
C HIS A 275 -14.93 21.69 -24.45
N ILE A 276 -15.49 20.60 -25.00
CA ILE A 276 -14.79 19.30 -25.08
C ILE A 276 -13.50 19.45 -25.90
N LYS A 277 -13.59 20.07 -27.10
CA LYS A 277 -12.43 20.26 -27.96
C LYS A 277 -11.33 21.11 -27.31
N LYS A 278 -11.72 22.19 -26.62
CA LYS A 278 -10.76 23.01 -25.84
C LYS A 278 -10.11 22.21 -24.71
N ALA A 279 -10.89 21.41 -23.98
CA ALA A 279 -10.37 20.55 -22.94
C ALA A 279 -9.40 19.50 -23.50
N GLN A 280 -9.73 18.87 -24.63
CA GLN A 280 -8.84 17.94 -25.33
C GLN A 280 -7.50 18.58 -25.69
N LEU A 281 -7.52 19.79 -26.27
CA LEU A 281 -6.28 20.53 -26.62
C LEU A 281 -5.43 20.82 -25.38
N LYS A 282 -6.06 21.27 -24.31
CA LYS A 282 -5.36 21.61 -23.05
C LYS A 282 -4.80 20.37 -22.32
N LEU A 283 -5.46 19.22 -22.46
CA LEU A 283 -5.02 17.94 -21.91
C LEU A 283 -4.05 17.19 -22.86
N GLY A 284 -3.82 17.70 -24.06
CA GLY A 284 -2.94 17.05 -25.04
C GLY A 284 -3.48 15.74 -25.60
N VAL A 285 -4.81 15.58 -25.66
CA VAL A 285 -5.46 14.33 -26.06
C VAL A 285 -6.31 14.49 -27.33
N LYS A 286 -6.53 13.38 -28.05
CA LYS A 286 -7.17 13.41 -29.37
C LYS A 286 -8.69 13.19 -29.35
N ASP A 287 -9.20 12.49 -28.35
CA ASP A 287 -10.62 12.14 -28.29
C ASP A 287 -11.26 12.43 -26.92
N ARG A 288 -12.61 12.40 -26.89
CA ARG A 288 -13.40 12.72 -25.69
C ARG A 288 -13.17 11.72 -24.57
N LEU A 289 -13.09 10.43 -24.90
CA LEU A 289 -12.93 9.38 -23.89
C LEU A 289 -11.57 9.51 -23.19
N HIS A 290 -10.53 9.78 -23.99
CA HIS A 290 -9.19 10.06 -23.47
C HIS A 290 -9.17 11.33 -22.62
N ALA A 291 -9.91 12.39 -23.00
CA ALA A 291 -10.00 13.61 -22.18
C ALA A 291 -10.67 13.35 -20.82
N VAL A 292 -11.72 12.54 -20.79
CA VAL A 292 -12.36 12.11 -19.54
C VAL A 292 -11.38 11.26 -18.70
N ALA A 293 -10.71 10.29 -19.32
CA ALA A 293 -9.76 9.44 -18.64
C ALA A 293 -8.60 10.26 -18.01
N GLU A 294 -8.06 11.24 -18.75
CA GLU A 294 -7.03 12.13 -18.22
C GLU A 294 -7.57 13.01 -17.08
N ALA A 295 -8.78 13.56 -17.21
CA ALA A 295 -9.37 14.38 -16.17
C ALA A 295 -9.58 13.60 -14.86
N LEU A 296 -10.00 12.33 -14.93
CA LEU A 296 -10.11 11.42 -13.79
C LEU A 296 -8.72 11.09 -13.21
N ARG A 297 -7.75 10.73 -14.04
CA ARG A 297 -6.37 10.42 -13.62
C ARG A 297 -5.72 11.58 -12.89
N HIS A 298 -5.95 12.79 -13.39
CA HIS A 298 -5.44 14.03 -12.78
C HIS A 298 -6.28 14.52 -11.60
N GLN A 299 -7.34 13.80 -11.23
CA GLN A 299 -8.27 14.22 -10.17
C GLN A 299 -8.84 15.63 -10.39
N LEU A 300 -9.03 16.02 -11.64
CA LEU A 300 -9.64 17.29 -12.02
C LEU A 300 -11.16 17.23 -11.90
N ILE A 301 -11.72 16.03 -12.08
CA ILE A 301 -13.11 15.67 -11.89
C ILE A 301 -13.17 14.44 -10.97
N PRO A 302 -14.26 14.31 -10.16
CA PRO A 302 -14.48 13.15 -9.31
C PRO A 302 -14.76 11.89 -10.13
#